data_2fc58d82a57fd4ab29a9400565e07df4
#
_entry.id   2fc58d82a57fd4ab29a9400565e07df4
#
_cell.length_a   1.000
_cell.length_b   1.000
_cell.length_c   1.000
_cell.angle_alpha   90.00
_cell.angle_beta   90.00
_cell.angle_gamma   90.00
#
_symmetry.space_group_name_H-M   'P 1'
#
loop_
_entity.id
_entity.type
_entity.pdbx_description
1 polymer ?
#
loop_
_entity_poly.entity_id
_entity_poly.type
_entity_poly.pdbx_seq_one_letter_code
_entity_poly.pdbx_strand_id
1 'polypeptide(L)'
;MSYTVCSSEKLRKSGADAETKAMLYLMNFREDSSEMNYFVVDFFNDVTGMDRMGRKLWDVQSKASKTASAKGIGRELVTLFKNYLSEFTFVDYVIFMGGVPDTFRRDSSQNLFDATNINEKALISVRKGLIEE
;
A
#
# COMPACT_ATOMS: atom_id res chain seq x y z
N MET A 1 -15.25 -26.00 -15.72
CA MET A 1 -14.09 -26.12 -14.81
C MET A 1 -14.49 -25.51 -13.47
N SER A 2 -14.54 -26.30 -12.40
CA SER A 2 -14.84 -25.75 -11.06
C SER A 2 -13.55 -25.31 -10.41
N TYR A 3 -13.47 -24.06 -10.01
CA TYR A 3 -12.35 -23.54 -9.23
C TYR A 3 -12.58 -23.87 -7.75
N THR A 4 -11.66 -24.59 -7.15
CA THR A 4 -11.75 -24.93 -5.72
C THR A 4 -10.83 -23.99 -4.94
N VAL A 5 -11.43 -23.15 -4.10
CA VAL A 5 -10.68 -22.27 -3.22
C VAL A 5 -10.09 -23.08 -2.07
N CYS A 6 -8.76 -23.13 -1.99
CA CYS A 6 -8.08 -23.75 -0.86
C CYS A 6 -8.24 -22.91 0.41
N SER A 7 -8.06 -23.52 1.58
CA SER A 7 -8.18 -22.82 2.86
C SER A 7 -7.21 -21.63 3.01
N SER A 8 -6.06 -21.69 2.34
CA SER A 8 -5.08 -20.60 2.29
C SER A 8 -5.52 -19.40 1.45
N GLU A 9 -6.49 -19.60 0.56
CA GLU A 9 -7.03 -18.56 -0.33
C GLU A 9 -8.30 -17.90 0.24
N LYS A 10 -8.76 -18.34 1.41
CA LYS A 10 -9.90 -17.69 2.06
C LYS A 10 -9.56 -16.26 2.44
N LEU A 11 -10.27 -15.33 1.84
CA LEU A 11 -10.19 -13.91 2.20
C LEU A 11 -10.53 -13.74 3.68
N ARG A 12 -9.59 -13.25 4.44
CA ARG A 12 -9.86 -12.80 5.80
C ARG A 12 -10.64 -11.49 5.72
N LYS A 13 -11.72 -11.37 6.49
CA LYS A 13 -12.56 -10.17 6.53
C LYS A 13 -11.72 -8.89 6.72
N SER A 14 -10.76 -8.90 7.64
CA SER A 14 -9.89 -7.75 7.90
C SER A 14 -9.03 -7.36 6.69
N GLY A 15 -8.54 -8.35 5.92
CA GLY A 15 -7.78 -8.09 4.69
C GLY A 15 -8.67 -7.48 3.60
N ALA A 16 -9.85 -8.05 3.37
CA ALA A 16 -10.82 -7.53 2.41
C ALA A 16 -11.30 -6.12 2.77
N ASP A 17 -11.50 -5.83 4.05
CA ASP A 17 -11.86 -4.49 4.53
C ASP A 17 -10.72 -3.47 4.28
N ALA A 18 -9.46 -3.87 4.48
CA ALA A 18 -8.31 -3.01 4.21
C ALA A 18 -8.17 -2.69 2.71
N GLU A 19 -8.35 -3.67 1.84
CA GLU A 19 -8.34 -3.47 0.39
C GLU A 19 -9.48 -2.55 -0.07
N THR A 20 -10.69 -2.73 0.48
CA THR A 20 -11.84 -1.87 0.18
C THR A 20 -11.57 -0.43 0.62
N LYS A 21 -11.02 -0.22 1.80
CA LYS A 21 -10.64 1.11 2.28
C LYS A 21 -9.56 1.74 1.43
N ALA A 22 -8.58 0.97 0.99
CA ALA A 22 -7.54 1.43 0.07
C ALA A 22 -8.13 1.90 -1.26
N MET A 23 -9.07 1.14 -1.84
CA MET A 23 -9.78 1.56 -3.06
C MET A 23 -10.58 2.84 -2.85
N LEU A 24 -11.31 2.97 -1.74
CA LEU A 24 -12.06 4.18 -1.42
C LEU A 24 -11.14 5.39 -1.25
N TYR A 25 -9.98 5.20 -0.66
CA TYR A 25 -8.95 6.24 -0.56
C TYR A 25 -8.49 6.70 -1.94
N LEU A 26 -8.15 5.77 -2.83
CA LEU A 26 -7.74 6.10 -4.19
C LEU A 26 -8.83 6.84 -4.98
N MET A 27 -10.09 6.46 -4.78
CA MET A 27 -11.22 7.05 -5.50
C MET A 27 -11.53 8.49 -5.08
N ASN A 28 -11.27 8.87 -3.83
CA ASN A 28 -11.87 10.09 -3.25
C ASN A 28 -10.88 11.03 -2.55
N PHE A 29 -9.74 10.55 -2.08
CA PHE A 29 -8.92 11.31 -1.12
C PHE A 29 -7.55 11.75 -1.65
N ARG A 30 -7.26 11.49 -2.92
CA ARG A 30 -6.03 11.95 -3.57
C ARG A 30 -6.35 13.08 -4.54
N GLU A 31 -5.37 13.94 -4.77
CA GLU A 31 -5.47 15.00 -5.78
C GLU A 31 -5.65 14.43 -7.19
N ASP A 32 -5.06 13.26 -7.46
CA ASP A 32 -5.14 12.56 -8.74
C ASP A 32 -6.26 11.51 -8.82
N SER A 33 -7.17 11.45 -7.85
CA SER A 33 -8.26 10.47 -7.85
C SER A 33 -9.13 10.51 -9.11
N SER A 34 -9.33 11.68 -9.70
CA SER A 34 -10.13 11.83 -10.93
C SER A 34 -9.48 11.19 -12.16
N GLU A 35 -8.20 10.93 -12.13
CA GLU A 35 -7.48 10.26 -13.23
C GLU A 35 -7.64 8.75 -13.22
N MET A 36 -8.07 8.15 -12.10
CA MET A 36 -8.24 6.72 -11.94
C MET A 36 -9.63 6.27 -12.39
N ASN A 37 -9.70 5.44 -13.41
CA ASN A 37 -10.94 4.93 -13.98
C ASN A 37 -11.19 3.47 -13.64
N TYR A 38 -10.15 2.70 -13.41
CA TYR A 38 -10.22 1.28 -13.11
C TYR A 38 -9.41 0.92 -11.88
N PHE A 39 -9.88 -0.10 -11.17
CA PHE A 39 -9.18 -0.67 -10.03
C PHE A 39 -9.14 -2.18 -10.22
N VAL A 40 -7.93 -2.73 -10.18
CA VAL A 40 -7.68 -4.16 -10.36
C VAL A 40 -7.13 -4.72 -9.07
N VAL A 41 -7.76 -5.76 -8.55
CA VAL A 41 -7.35 -6.43 -7.32
C VAL A 41 -6.44 -7.61 -7.69
N ASP A 42 -5.41 -7.84 -6.88
CA ASP A 42 -4.47 -8.95 -7.05
C ASP A 42 -3.75 -9.00 -8.41
N PHE A 43 -3.44 -7.85 -8.99
CA PHE A 43 -2.70 -7.80 -10.26
C PHE A 43 -1.20 -7.60 -10.05
N PHE A 44 -0.77 -6.40 -9.68
CA PHE A 44 0.64 -6.14 -9.30
C PHE A 44 0.85 -6.30 -7.80
N ASN A 45 -0.08 -5.81 -7.03
CA ASN A 45 -0.18 -5.90 -5.59
C ASN A 45 -1.65 -6.04 -5.19
N ASP A 46 -1.99 -5.67 -3.96
CA ASP A 46 -3.36 -5.82 -3.48
C ASP A 46 -4.36 -5.03 -4.32
N VAL A 47 -4.02 -3.78 -4.67
CA VAL A 47 -4.85 -2.94 -5.53
C VAL A 47 -3.96 -2.20 -6.53
N THR A 48 -4.40 -2.16 -7.77
CA THR A 48 -3.80 -1.33 -8.82
C THR A 48 -4.84 -0.35 -9.34
N GLY A 49 -4.57 0.94 -9.22
CA GLY A 49 -5.32 1.98 -9.90
C GLY A 49 -4.82 2.12 -11.34
N MET A 50 -5.72 2.43 -12.25
CA MET A 50 -5.41 2.55 -13.67
C MET A 50 -6.22 3.68 -14.29
N ASP A 51 -5.59 4.47 -15.16
CA ASP A 51 -6.30 5.47 -15.94
C ASP A 51 -7.11 4.82 -17.06
N ARG A 52 -7.92 5.63 -17.77
CA ARG A 52 -8.82 5.15 -18.81
C ARG A 52 -8.09 4.41 -19.96
N MET A 53 -6.88 4.81 -20.27
CA MET A 53 -6.10 4.25 -21.37
C MET A 53 -5.13 3.14 -20.91
N GLY A 54 -5.07 2.84 -19.62
CA GLY A 54 -4.13 1.88 -19.06
C GLY A 54 -2.67 2.30 -19.13
N ARG A 55 -2.40 3.60 -19.25
CA ARG A 55 -1.03 4.14 -19.36
C ARG A 55 -0.46 4.58 -18.03
N LYS A 56 -1.32 4.98 -17.09
CA LYS A 56 -0.95 5.39 -15.74
C LYS A 56 -1.38 4.33 -14.76
N LEU A 57 -0.45 3.90 -13.93
CA LEU A 57 -0.67 2.87 -12.91
C LEU A 57 -0.32 3.41 -11.52
N TRP A 58 -1.14 3.09 -10.56
CA TRP A 58 -0.89 3.34 -9.14
C TRP A 58 -0.80 1.99 -8.43
N ASP A 59 0.30 1.75 -7.75
CA ASP A 59 0.58 0.49 -7.09
C ASP A 59 0.31 0.61 -5.60
N VAL A 60 -0.59 -0.20 -5.07
CA VAL A 60 -1.05 -0.11 -3.68
C VAL A 60 -0.96 -1.45 -2.99
N GLN A 61 -0.23 -1.46 -1.90
CA GLN A 61 -0.22 -2.53 -0.92
C GLN A 61 -1.10 -2.14 0.27
N SER A 62 -1.96 -3.02 0.72
CA SER A 62 -2.81 -2.79 1.88
C SER A 62 -2.48 -3.78 3.01
N LYS A 63 -2.59 -3.31 4.24
CA LYS A 63 -2.38 -4.14 5.41
C LYS A 63 -3.34 -3.76 6.52
N ALA A 64 -4.15 -4.72 6.93
CA ALA A 64 -4.92 -4.61 8.16
C ALA A 64 -4.00 -4.88 9.35
N SER A 65 -3.78 -3.86 10.17
CA SER A 65 -2.96 -3.98 11.37
C SER A 65 -3.60 -3.21 12.53
N LYS A 66 -3.56 -3.77 13.71
CA LYS A 66 -3.96 -3.07 14.94
C LYS A 66 -2.84 -2.15 15.45
N THR A 67 -1.60 -2.59 15.30
CA THR A 67 -0.41 -1.83 15.68
C THR A 67 0.70 -2.18 14.70
N ALA A 68 1.08 -1.21 13.88
CA ALA A 68 2.17 -1.37 12.94
C ALA A 68 3.51 -1.03 13.60
N SER A 69 4.52 -1.86 13.36
CA SER A 69 5.90 -1.52 13.69
C SER A 69 6.60 -0.89 12.48
N ALA A 70 7.59 -0.03 12.74
CA ALA A 70 8.36 0.57 11.66
C ALA A 70 9.08 -0.48 10.79
N LYS A 71 9.61 -1.53 11.41
CA LYS A 71 10.21 -2.66 10.69
C LYS A 71 9.18 -3.42 9.85
N GLY A 72 7.97 -3.61 10.40
CA GLY A 72 6.83 -4.22 9.68
C GLY A 72 6.43 -3.43 8.46
N ILE A 73 6.39 -2.10 8.54
CA ILE A 73 6.15 -1.22 7.38
C ILE A 73 7.20 -1.50 6.30
N GLY A 74 8.48 -1.58 6.67
CA GLY A 74 9.55 -1.90 5.73
C GLY A 74 9.37 -3.22 5.00
N ARG A 75 8.90 -4.25 5.69
CA ARG A 75 8.61 -5.56 5.09
C ARG A 75 7.47 -5.48 4.07
N GLU A 76 6.44 -4.73 4.37
CA GLU A 76 5.31 -4.54 3.45
C GLU A 76 5.68 -3.71 2.20
N LEU A 77 6.75 -2.91 2.26
CA LEU A 77 7.24 -2.16 1.11
C LEU A 77 7.98 -3.02 0.08
N VAL A 78 8.35 -4.26 0.39
CA VAL A 78 9.16 -5.11 -0.49
C VAL A 78 8.50 -5.33 -1.85
N THR A 79 7.21 -5.61 -1.88
CA THR A 79 6.49 -5.83 -3.13
C THR A 79 6.38 -4.56 -3.97
N LEU A 80 6.15 -3.41 -3.35
CA LEU A 80 6.17 -2.11 -4.01
C LEU A 80 7.56 -1.80 -4.59
N PHE A 81 8.60 -2.10 -3.84
CA PHE A 81 9.98 -1.89 -4.27
C PHE A 81 10.35 -2.80 -5.45
N LYS A 82 9.90 -4.05 -5.45
CA LYS A 82 10.09 -4.96 -6.60
C LYS A 82 9.41 -4.41 -7.85
N ASN A 83 8.21 -3.87 -7.72
CA ASN A 83 7.51 -3.25 -8.85
C ASN A 83 8.19 -1.95 -9.31
N TYR A 84 8.76 -1.18 -8.39
CA TYR A 84 9.57 -0.02 -8.73
C TYR A 84 10.80 -0.39 -9.58
N LEU A 85 11.42 -1.53 -9.29
CA LEU A 85 12.57 -2.03 -10.05
C LEU A 85 12.18 -2.76 -11.34
N SER A 86 10.90 -2.99 -11.59
CA SER A 86 10.41 -3.67 -12.79
C SER A 86 10.46 -2.78 -14.03
N GLU A 87 10.14 -3.37 -15.17
CA GLU A 87 10.01 -2.63 -16.43
C GLU A 87 8.76 -1.73 -16.50
N PHE A 88 7.81 -1.92 -15.59
CA PHE A 88 6.60 -1.11 -15.53
C PHE A 88 6.84 0.21 -14.81
N THR A 89 6.25 1.28 -15.33
CA THR A 89 6.32 2.61 -14.73
C THR A 89 5.00 2.92 -14.02
N PHE A 90 5.08 3.18 -12.73
CA PHE A 90 3.93 3.57 -11.91
C PHE A 90 3.99 5.07 -11.60
N VAL A 91 2.83 5.70 -11.52
CA VAL A 91 2.71 7.11 -11.10
C VAL A 91 3.08 7.26 -9.64
N ASP A 92 2.64 6.31 -8.80
CA ASP A 92 2.91 6.34 -7.37
C ASP A 92 2.84 4.94 -6.76
N TYR A 93 3.48 4.79 -5.62
CA TYR A 93 3.54 3.57 -4.82
C TYR A 93 2.99 3.89 -3.43
N VAL A 94 1.91 3.25 -3.05
CA VAL A 94 1.19 3.56 -1.81
C VAL A 94 1.11 2.32 -0.93
N ILE A 95 1.47 2.48 0.33
CA ILE A 95 1.12 1.52 1.36
C ILE A 95 -0.05 2.07 2.18
N PHE A 96 -1.15 1.36 2.18
CA PHE A 96 -2.32 1.68 2.97
C PHE A 96 -2.37 0.76 4.18
N MET A 97 -2.06 1.28 5.34
CA MET A 97 -1.87 0.48 6.55
C MET A 97 -2.56 1.10 7.76
N GLY A 98 -3.32 0.29 8.48
CA GLY A 98 -3.89 0.68 9.76
C GLY A 98 -2.89 0.57 10.91
N GLY A 99 -3.19 1.25 12.02
CA GLY A 99 -2.45 1.09 13.27
C GLY A 99 -1.04 1.68 13.29
N VAL A 100 -0.74 2.60 12.39
CA VAL A 100 0.57 3.29 12.39
C VAL A 100 0.61 4.31 13.53
N PRO A 101 1.56 4.19 14.49
CA PRO A 101 1.65 5.12 15.60
C PRO A 101 1.96 6.54 15.13
N ASP A 102 1.28 7.52 15.72
CA ASP A 102 1.53 8.96 15.46
C ASP A 102 2.98 9.37 15.78
N THR A 103 3.61 8.68 16.70
CA THR A 103 5.00 8.93 17.10
C THR A 103 6.02 8.67 15.99
N PHE A 104 5.64 7.97 14.92
CA PHE A 104 6.53 7.77 13.77
C PHE A 104 6.61 9.02 12.89
N ARG A 105 5.69 9.94 13.00
CA ARG A 105 5.68 11.19 12.24
C ARG A 105 6.52 12.26 12.92
N ARG A 106 7.16 13.10 12.12
CA ARG A 106 7.83 14.32 12.62
C ARG A 106 6.80 15.36 13.05
N ASP A 107 5.75 15.51 12.24
CA ASP A 107 4.63 16.41 12.50
C ASP A 107 3.33 15.59 12.54
N SER A 108 2.82 15.38 13.75
CA SER A 108 1.61 14.60 13.97
C SER A 108 0.33 15.28 13.49
N SER A 109 0.37 16.57 13.15
CA SER A 109 -0.76 17.30 12.59
C SER A 109 -1.02 16.94 11.12
N GLN A 110 -0.01 16.41 10.42
CA GLN A 110 -0.13 15.94 9.05
C GLN A 110 -0.60 14.48 9.03
N ASN A 111 -1.67 14.21 8.28
CA ASN A 111 -2.17 12.85 8.10
C ASN A 111 -1.36 12.03 7.11
N LEU A 112 -0.61 12.68 6.22
CA LEU A 112 0.23 12.02 5.25
C LEU A 112 1.50 11.47 5.91
N PHE A 113 1.85 10.25 5.58
CA PHE A 113 3.02 9.56 6.07
C PHE A 113 3.95 9.21 4.91
N ASP A 114 4.89 10.10 4.62
CA ASP A 114 5.86 9.95 3.56
C ASP A 114 7.30 10.14 4.06
N ALA A 115 8.27 10.07 3.15
CA ALA A 115 9.68 10.21 3.50
C ALA A 115 10.03 11.56 4.13
N THR A 116 9.21 12.59 3.94
CA THR A 116 9.44 13.93 4.51
C THR A 116 8.91 14.07 5.92
N ASN A 117 7.88 13.29 6.28
CA ASN A 117 7.20 13.37 7.58
C ASN A 117 7.50 12.19 8.52
N ILE A 118 8.31 11.23 8.11
CA ILE A 118 8.74 10.13 8.99
C ILE A 118 9.93 10.58 9.86
N ASN A 119 9.91 10.25 11.17
CA ASN A 119 11.06 10.54 12.00
C ASN A 119 12.24 9.62 11.68
N GLU A 120 13.45 10.09 11.99
CA GLU A 120 14.69 9.40 11.62
C GLU A 120 14.79 7.98 12.20
N LYS A 121 14.42 7.82 13.46
CA LYS A 121 14.46 6.51 14.13
C LYS A 121 13.53 5.49 13.46
N ALA A 122 12.31 5.92 13.12
CA ALA A 122 11.36 5.09 12.41
C ALA A 122 11.87 4.76 11.00
N LEU A 123 12.42 5.73 10.29
CA LEU A 123 12.99 5.53 8.95
C LEU A 123 14.11 4.49 8.92
N ILE A 124 15.01 4.52 9.91
CA ILE A 124 16.07 3.51 10.05
C ILE A 124 15.46 2.10 10.21
N SER A 125 14.42 1.97 11.03
CA SER A 125 13.75 0.69 11.24
C SER A 125 12.98 0.21 10.00
N VAL A 126 12.34 1.12 9.26
CA VAL A 126 11.70 0.82 7.97
C VAL A 126 12.73 0.28 6.97
N ARG A 127 13.88 0.94 6.86
CA ARG A 127 14.97 0.48 5.99
C ARG A 127 15.45 -0.93 6.36
N LYS A 128 15.62 -1.21 7.65
CA LYS A 128 15.98 -2.56 8.10
C LYS A 128 14.95 -3.60 7.67
N GLY A 129 13.67 -3.31 7.83
CA GLY A 129 12.59 -4.20 7.38
C GLY A 129 12.63 -4.48 5.89
N LEU A 130 12.88 -3.46 5.08
CA LEU A 130 12.97 -3.60 3.62
C LEU A 130 14.19 -4.42 3.18
N ILE A 131 15.36 -4.22 3.81
CA ILE A 131 16.61 -4.89 3.43
C ILE A 131 16.63 -6.36 3.86
N GLU A 132 16.02 -6.71 4.98
CA GLU A 132 16.02 -8.08 5.53
C GLU A 132 15.08 -9.04 4.77
N GLU A 133 14.21 -8.54 3.91
CA GLU A 133 13.32 -9.32 3.05
C GLU A 133 13.87 -9.40 1.61
#